data_8fd0bc1348005f7af597d9bbe2ad63ef
#
_entry.id   8fd0bc1348005f7af597d9bbe2ad63ef
#
_cell.length_a   1.000
_cell.length_b   1.000
_cell.length_c   1.000
_cell.angle_alpha   90.00
_cell.angle_beta   90.00
_cell.angle_gamma   90.00
#
_symmetry.space_group_name_H-M   'P 1'
#
loop_
_entity.id
_entity.type
_entity.pdbx_description
1 polymer ?
#
loop_
_entity_poly.entity_id
_entity_poly.type
_entity_poly.pdbx_seq_one_letter_code
_entity_poly.pdbx_strand_id
1 'polypeptide(L)'
;MYKRQILIISISVISINSGFGYFLALIANVFSHYVFDQALRITKGYEKNKSQIYVDEAEKKLSTFNGPIIAITGSYSKTTTKNTISQVISTKSNVFATPESFNNRLGISKSINEDLNSSHEIAIFEMGTYGFGEIREMCSWVKPHISVITGIAPVHLERMKSLENILDAKSEIVDLTGTVIINGDDELLLNQARLWTAQKMVIDCSITSKNAAVFVDYENSIHSIYISGKFITSVEGSKILQLSIALTVGVLIALEMDIICLLYTSPSPRDRVR
;
A
#
# COMPACT_ATOMS: atom_id res chain seq x y z
N MET A 1 19.13 12.20 12.57
CA MET A 1 20.44 11.94 11.95
C MET A 1 21.37 13.14 12.03
N TYR A 2 20.96 14.34 11.66
CA TYR A 2 21.79 15.59 11.70
C TYR A 2 22.37 15.97 13.06
N LYS A 3 21.68 15.74 14.18
CA LYS A 3 22.17 16.12 15.52
C LYS A 3 23.45 15.38 15.96
N ARG A 4 23.65 14.14 15.52
CA ARG A 4 24.89 13.38 15.83
C ARG A 4 26.08 13.84 14.98
N GLN A 5 25.84 14.24 13.75
CA GLN A 5 26.90 14.78 12.88
C GLN A 5 27.39 16.15 13.39
N ILE A 6 26.48 17.03 13.84
CA ILE A 6 26.84 18.32 14.43
C ILE A 6 27.67 18.12 15.71
N LEU A 7 27.36 17.11 16.53
CA LEU A 7 28.09 16.79 17.76
C LEU A 7 29.54 16.33 17.47
N ILE A 8 29.74 15.48 16.45
CA ILE A 8 31.08 15.01 16.03
C ILE A 8 31.90 16.16 15.48
N ILE A 9 31.32 17.04 14.66
CA ILE A 9 31.97 18.23 14.11
C ILE A 9 32.34 19.19 15.24
N SER A 10 31.46 19.43 16.21
CA SER A 10 31.72 20.30 17.36
C SER A 10 32.84 19.79 18.25
N ILE A 11 32.93 18.51 18.51
CA ILE A 11 34.01 17.88 19.31
C ILE A 11 35.35 17.96 18.56
N SER A 12 35.37 17.78 17.24
CA SER A 12 36.59 17.89 16.44
C SER A 12 37.15 19.32 16.38
N VAL A 13 36.28 20.32 16.35
CA VAL A 13 36.67 21.74 16.29
C VAL A 13 37.26 22.23 17.63
N ILE A 14 36.78 21.73 18.77
CA ILE A 14 37.24 22.15 20.10
C ILE A 14 38.64 21.59 20.45
N SER A 15 39.05 20.48 19.83
CA SER A 15 40.30 19.78 20.21
C SER A 15 41.53 20.22 19.45
N ILE A 16 41.47 21.15 18.46
CA ILE A 16 42.60 21.41 17.54
C ILE A 16 42.89 22.89 17.45
N ASN A 17 43.92 23.29 18.18
CA ASN A 17 44.39 24.67 18.24
C ASN A 17 45.56 24.97 17.28
N SER A 18 45.64 24.29 16.10
CA SER A 18 46.65 24.53 15.09
C SER A 18 46.08 24.49 13.67
N GLY A 19 46.61 25.29 12.76
CA GLY A 19 46.16 25.34 11.35
C GLY A 19 46.16 23.96 10.64
N PHE A 20 47.05 23.05 11.04
CA PHE A 20 47.11 21.69 10.54
C PHE A 20 45.88 20.86 10.99
N GLY A 21 45.41 21.11 12.18
CA GLY A 21 44.22 20.43 12.69
C GLY A 21 42.93 20.83 11.98
N TYR A 22 42.79 22.12 11.62
CA TYR A 22 41.65 22.57 10.80
C TYR A 22 41.67 21.93 9.42
N PHE A 23 42.84 21.78 8.81
CA PHE A 23 43.03 21.11 7.52
C PHE A 23 42.63 19.62 7.58
N LEU A 24 43.04 18.90 8.60
CA LEU A 24 42.64 17.51 8.82
C LEU A 24 41.13 17.36 9.09
N ALA A 25 40.54 18.29 9.85
CA ALA A 25 39.08 18.28 10.11
C ALA A 25 38.29 18.54 8.82
N LEU A 26 38.78 19.36 7.92
CA LEU A 26 38.18 19.66 6.64
C LEU A 26 38.25 18.46 5.69
N ILE A 27 39.39 17.78 5.63
CA ILE A 27 39.56 16.50 4.91
C ILE A 27 38.62 15.43 5.49
N ALA A 28 38.59 15.26 6.80
CA ALA A 28 37.73 14.29 7.45
C ALA A 28 36.23 14.56 7.18
N ASN A 29 35.84 15.83 7.08
CA ASN A 29 34.46 16.23 6.74
C ASN A 29 34.11 15.84 5.28
N VAL A 30 35.00 16.14 4.33
CA VAL A 30 34.81 15.76 2.92
C VAL A 30 34.80 14.23 2.74
N PHE A 31 35.72 13.53 3.40
CA PHE A 31 35.81 12.08 3.35
C PHE A 31 34.67 11.37 4.12
N SER A 32 34.09 12.00 5.14
CA SER A 32 32.99 11.40 5.91
C SER A 32 31.76 11.12 5.04
N HIS A 33 31.44 11.97 4.08
CA HIS A 33 30.34 11.71 3.12
C HIS A 33 30.63 10.48 2.27
N TYR A 34 31.85 10.35 1.76
CA TYR A 34 32.25 9.21 0.94
C TYR A 34 32.26 7.91 1.74
N VAL A 35 32.83 7.91 2.94
CA VAL A 35 32.84 6.74 3.83
C VAL A 35 31.42 6.34 4.25
N PHE A 36 30.56 7.33 4.50
CA PHE A 36 29.15 7.08 4.86
C PHE A 36 28.36 6.50 3.69
N ASP A 37 28.58 7.00 2.47
CA ASP A 37 27.96 6.45 1.26
C ASP A 37 28.44 5.02 0.97
N GLN A 38 29.73 4.72 1.16
CA GLN A 38 30.25 3.36 1.01
C GLN A 38 29.68 2.43 2.10
N ALA A 39 29.64 2.87 3.35
CA ALA A 39 29.03 2.11 4.43
C ALA A 39 27.55 1.83 4.17
N LEU A 40 26.80 2.83 3.66
CA LEU A 40 25.39 2.64 3.26
C LEU A 40 25.24 1.68 2.08
N ARG A 41 26.17 1.67 1.12
CA ARG A 41 26.14 0.68 0.01
C ARG A 41 26.37 -0.74 0.50
N ILE A 42 27.32 -0.92 1.39
CA ILE A 42 27.66 -2.24 1.98
C ILE A 42 26.49 -2.73 2.85
N THR A 43 25.95 -1.86 3.73
CA THR A 43 24.82 -2.23 4.60
C THR A 43 23.54 -2.52 3.80
N LYS A 44 23.26 -1.77 2.72
CA LYS A 44 22.13 -2.08 1.82
C LYS A 44 22.26 -3.45 1.16
N GLY A 45 23.46 -3.83 0.71
CA GLY A 45 23.72 -5.16 0.15
C GLY A 45 23.50 -6.26 1.19
N TYR A 46 23.99 -6.07 2.40
CA TYR A 46 23.83 -7.01 3.51
C TYR A 46 22.36 -7.15 3.95
N GLU A 47 21.64 -6.02 4.10
CA GLU A 47 20.21 -6.01 4.43
C GLU A 47 19.36 -6.67 3.33
N LYS A 48 19.69 -6.41 2.05
CA LYS A 48 19.01 -7.05 0.92
C LYS A 48 19.22 -8.58 0.93
N ASN A 49 20.44 -9.06 1.15
CA ASN A 49 20.71 -10.48 1.21
C ASN A 49 20.04 -11.14 2.42
N LYS A 50 20.05 -10.49 3.58
CA LYS A 50 19.38 -11.01 4.78
C LYS A 50 17.85 -11.05 4.59
N SER A 51 17.26 -10.02 3.97
CA SER A 51 15.83 -9.99 3.69
C SER A 51 15.41 -10.97 2.58
N GLN A 52 16.35 -11.40 1.71
CA GLN A 52 16.04 -12.36 0.65
C GLN A 52 15.57 -13.71 1.21
N ILE A 53 16.17 -14.18 2.29
CA ILE A 53 15.77 -15.44 2.93
C ILE A 53 14.29 -15.37 3.36
N TYR A 54 13.88 -14.25 3.95
CA TYR A 54 12.46 -14.07 4.34
C TYR A 54 11.52 -14.03 3.15
N VAL A 55 11.96 -13.45 2.03
CA VAL A 55 11.16 -13.40 0.78
C VAL A 55 11.05 -14.80 0.18
N ASP A 56 12.15 -15.56 0.10
CA ASP A 56 12.15 -16.92 -0.45
C ASP A 56 11.23 -17.85 0.34
N GLU A 57 11.23 -17.75 1.66
CA GLU A 57 10.30 -18.47 2.54
C GLU A 57 8.84 -18.05 2.31
N ALA A 58 8.59 -16.74 2.21
CA ALA A 58 7.26 -16.20 1.96
C ALA A 58 6.73 -16.60 0.57
N GLU A 59 7.55 -16.54 -0.47
CA GLU A 59 7.19 -16.99 -1.81
C GLU A 59 6.85 -18.49 -1.84
N LYS A 60 7.66 -19.31 -1.15
CA LYS A 60 7.36 -20.74 -1.01
C LYS A 60 6.04 -20.98 -0.29
N LYS A 61 5.72 -20.20 0.75
CA LYS A 61 4.47 -20.31 1.48
C LYS A 61 3.28 -19.87 0.61
N LEU A 62 3.43 -18.76 -0.14
CA LEU A 62 2.42 -18.29 -1.08
C LEU A 62 2.21 -19.25 -2.27
N SER A 63 3.23 -19.98 -2.70
CA SER A 63 3.07 -20.97 -3.78
C SER A 63 2.12 -22.12 -3.44
N THR A 64 1.85 -22.33 -2.17
CA THR A 64 0.86 -23.32 -1.66
C THR A 64 -0.48 -22.70 -1.28
N PHE A 65 -0.59 -21.36 -1.37
CA PHE A 65 -1.80 -20.64 -1.08
C PHE A 65 -2.71 -20.61 -2.31
N ASN A 66 -3.92 -21.14 -2.21
CA ASN A 66 -4.86 -21.27 -3.34
C ASN A 66 -5.95 -20.20 -3.37
N GLY A 67 -6.00 -19.32 -2.37
CA GLY A 67 -7.01 -18.27 -2.30
C GLY A 67 -6.68 -17.05 -3.17
N PRO A 68 -7.66 -16.16 -3.42
CA PRO A 68 -7.40 -14.90 -4.08
C PRO A 68 -6.49 -14.00 -3.23
N ILE A 69 -5.59 -13.32 -3.93
CA ILE A 69 -4.64 -12.37 -3.35
C ILE A 69 -4.99 -10.97 -3.83
N ILE A 70 -5.18 -10.06 -2.89
CA ILE A 70 -5.52 -8.65 -3.12
C ILE A 70 -4.32 -7.81 -2.71
N ALA A 71 -3.85 -6.94 -3.59
CA ALA A 71 -2.80 -5.97 -3.31
C ALA A 71 -3.36 -4.55 -3.35
N ILE A 72 -3.00 -3.72 -2.37
CA ILE A 72 -3.53 -2.37 -2.20
C ILE A 72 -2.38 -1.38 -2.18
N THR A 73 -2.41 -0.38 -3.07
CA THR A 73 -1.49 0.75 -3.06
C THR A 73 -2.23 2.09 -3.14
N GLY A 74 -1.49 3.18 -3.06
CA GLY A 74 -2.01 4.54 -3.16
C GLY A 74 -1.19 5.52 -2.31
N SER A 75 -1.46 6.80 -2.48
CA SER A 75 -0.83 7.86 -1.70
C SER A 75 -1.45 8.02 -0.31
N TYR A 76 -2.75 7.72 -0.18
CA TYR A 76 -3.55 7.84 1.06
C TYR A 76 -4.54 6.67 1.16
N SER A 77 -5.21 6.53 2.31
CA SER A 77 -6.30 5.56 2.60
C SER A 77 -5.97 4.07 2.42
N LYS A 78 -4.73 3.66 2.16
CA LYS A 78 -4.34 2.25 1.98
C LYS A 78 -4.73 1.38 3.17
N THR A 79 -4.26 1.73 4.36
CA THR A 79 -4.48 0.97 5.60
C THR A 79 -5.96 0.95 5.98
N THR A 80 -6.66 2.08 5.81
CA THR A 80 -8.11 2.16 6.05
C THR A 80 -8.85 1.23 5.11
N THR A 81 -8.54 1.26 3.81
CA THR A 81 -9.16 0.39 2.81
C THR A 81 -8.86 -1.08 3.08
N LYS A 82 -7.60 -1.43 3.37
CA LYS A 82 -7.21 -2.79 3.77
C LYS A 82 -8.04 -3.30 4.94
N ASN A 83 -8.15 -2.50 6.00
CA ASN A 83 -8.88 -2.87 7.19
C ASN A 83 -10.38 -2.99 6.93
N THR A 84 -10.97 -2.11 6.11
CA THR A 84 -12.39 -2.19 5.73
C THR A 84 -12.67 -3.45 4.92
N ILE A 85 -11.86 -3.76 3.91
CA ILE A 85 -11.98 -5.00 3.11
C ILE A 85 -11.86 -6.23 4.01
N SER A 86 -10.80 -6.27 4.82
CA SER A 86 -10.56 -7.39 5.75
C SER A 86 -11.73 -7.58 6.72
N GLN A 87 -12.24 -6.50 7.31
CA GLN A 87 -13.36 -6.57 8.24
C GLN A 87 -14.64 -7.11 7.59
N VAL A 88 -14.97 -6.63 6.40
CA VAL A 88 -16.17 -7.04 5.68
C VAL A 88 -16.09 -8.51 5.28
N ILE A 89 -14.98 -8.93 4.68
CA ILE A 89 -14.80 -10.30 4.20
C ILE A 89 -14.68 -11.29 5.38
N SER A 90 -14.05 -10.88 6.49
CA SER A 90 -13.88 -11.75 7.67
C SER A 90 -15.19 -12.18 8.35
N THR A 91 -16.32 -11.61 7.94
CA THR A 91 -17.63 -12.06 8.40
C THR A 91 -18.02 -13.44 7.84
N LYS A 92 -17.39 -13.89 6.74
CA LYS A 92 -17.72 -15.16 6.05
C LYS A 92 -16.51 -16.00 5.65
N SER A 93 -15.33 -15.42 5.54
CA SER A 93 -14.10 -16.11 5.10
C SER A 93 -12.97 -15.81 6.06
N ASN A 94 -12.04 -16.73 6.21
CA ASN A 94 -10.85 -16.50 7.02
C ASN A 94 -9.82 -15.70 6.21
N VAL A 95 -9.59 -14.45 6.61
CA VAL A 95 -8.78 -13.48 5.88
C VAL A 95 -7.43 -13.27 6.55
N PHE A 96 -6.35 -13.43 5.80
CA PHE A 96 -5.06 -12.88 6.15
C PHE A 96 -4.95 -11.45 5.62
N ALA A 97 -4.55 -10.51 6.46
CA ALA A 97 -4.20 -9.15 6.05
C ALA A 97 -2.89 -8.72 6.72
N THR A 98 -2.00 -8.07 5.96
CA THR A 98 -0.75 -7.55 6.54
C THR A 98 -1.05 -6.69 7.78
N PRO A 99 -0.39 -6.95 8.93
CA PRO A 99 -0.64 -6.18 10.15
C PRO A 99 -0.18 -4.73 9.99
N GLU A 100 -0.83 -3.82 10.71
CA GLU A 100 -0.50 -2.40 10.75
C GLU A 100 -0.20 -1.79 9.37
N SER A 101 1.00 -1.18 9.22
CA SER A 101 1.51 -0.58 7.99
C SER A 101 2.67 -1.39 7.40
N PHE A 102 2.68 -2.72 7.56
CA PHE A 102 3.68 -3.59 6.95
C PHE A 102 3.46 -3.66 5.44
N ASN A 103 3.99 -2.66 4.73
CA ASN A 103 3.73 -2.40 3.32
C ASN A 103 4.99 -2.37 2.45
N ASN A 104 6.12 -2.81 3.00
CA ASN A 104 7.38 -2.96 2.29
C ASN A 104 7.79 -4.44 2.20
N ARG A 105 8.80 -4.72 1.39
CA ARG A 105 9.31 -6.06 1.12
C ARG A 105 9.51 -6.91 2.37
N LEU A 106 10.23 -6.38 3.37
CA LEU A 106 10.54 -7.11 4.60
C LEU A 106 9.30 -7.27 5.50
N GLY A 107 8.49 -6.22 5.64
CA GLY A 107 7.27 -6.28 6.46
C GLY A 107 6.27 -7.30 5.91
N ILE A 108 6.05 -7.31 4.59
CA ILE A 108 5.15 -8.26 3.94
C ILE A 108 5.68 -9.69 4.07
N SER A 109 6.96 -9.94 3.75
CA SER A 109 7.52 -11.30 3.84
C SER A 109 7.52 -11.82 5.26
N LYS A 110 7.83 -10.98 6.25
CA LYS A 110 7.77 -11.35 7.66
C LYS A 110 6.35 -11.72 8.09
N SER A 111 5.35 -10.89 7.77
CA SER A 111 3.96 -11.18 8.14
C SER A 111 3.42 -12.46 7.49
N ILE A 112 3.82 -12.75 6.24
CA ILE A 112 3.48 -14.02 5.59
C ILE A 112 4.08 -15.20 6.36
N ASN A 113 5.37 -15.13 6.70
CA ASN A 113 6.07 -16.23 7.37
C ASN A 113 5.52 -16.49 8.77
N GLU A 114 5.18 -15.46 9.52
CA GLU A 114 4.68 -15.55 10.89
C GLU A 114 3.20 -15.92 10.96
N ASP A 115 2.34 -15.26 10.17
CA ASP A 115 0.90 -15.26 10.41
C ASP A 115 0.08 -16.00 9.34
N LEU A 116 0.50 -16.02 8.06
CA LEU A 116 -0.24 -16.72 7.02
C LEU A 116 -0.21 -18.24 7.27
N ASN A 117 -1.35 -18.90 7.23
CA ASN A 117 -1.47 -20.35 7.40
C ASN A 117 -2.54 -20.95 6.49
N SER A 118 -2.67 -22.28 6.50
CA SER A 118 -3.58 -23.00 5.61
C SER A 118 -5.08 -22.81 5.89
N SER A 119 -5.44 -22.17 6.99
CA SER A 119 -6.83 -21.86 7.28
C SER A 119 -7.32 -20.58 6.60
N HIS A 120 -6.40 -19.73 6.14
CA HIS A 120 -6.78 -18.51 5.43
C HIS A 120 -7.23 -18.82 4.00
N GLU A 121 -8.33 -18.19 3.61
CA GLU A 121 -8.98 -18.37 2.32
C GLU A 121 -8.69 -17.19 1.37
N ILE A 122 -8.41 -16.01 1.92
CA ILE A 122 -8.13 -14.77 1.17
C ILE A 122 -6.93 -14.07 1.81
N ALA A 123 -6.04 -13.49 1.00
CA ALA A 123 -4.90 -12.73 1.48
C ALA A 123 -4.94 -11.28 0.96
N ILE A 124 -4.68 -10.31 1.85
CA ILE A 124 -4.71 -8.87 1.55
C ILE A 124 -3.37 -8.25 1.94
N PHE A 125 -2.69 -7.66 0.96
CA PHE A 125 -1.40 -7.04 1.13
C PHE A 125 -1.46 -5.53 0.89
N GLU A 126 -1.01 -4.74 1.85
CA GLU A 126 -0.74 -3.33 1.63
C GLU A 126 0.66 -3.17 1.04
N MET A 127 0.79 -2.44 -0.09
CA MET A 127 2.06 -2.19 -0.76
C MET A 127 2.37 -0.70 -0.82
N GLY A 128 3.43 -0.30 -0.13
CA GLY A 128 4.00 1.05 -0.18
C GLY A 128 5.17 1.11 -1.15
N THR A 129 5.48 2.32 -1.64
CA THR A 129 6.69 2.55 -2.43
C THR A 129 7.27 3.93 -2.18
N TYR A 130 8.59 4.00 -2.24
CA TYR A 130 9.40 5.21 -2.25
C TYR A 130 10.15 5.40 -3.58
N GLY A 131 10.03 4.47 -4.55
CA GLY A 131 10.70 4.52 -5.83
C GLY A 131 10.15 3.52 -6.83
N PHE A 132 10.58 3.66 -8.09
CA PHE A 132 10.24 2.74 -9.16
C PHE A 132 10.79 1.34 -8.91
N GLY A 133 10.05 0.32 -9.33
CA GLY A 133 10.42 -1.08 -9.26
C GLY A 133 10.10 -1.75 -7.92
N GLU A 134 9.81 -1.00 -6.85
CA GLU A 134 9.58 -1.59 -5.53
C GLU A 134 8.24 -2.34 -5.47
N ILE A 135 7.17 -1.79 -6.05
CA ILE A 135 5.87 -2.49 -6.12
C ILE A 135 5.96 -3.67 -7.10
N ARG A 136 6.59 -3.48 -8.25
CA ARG A 136 6.78 -4.56 -9.23
C ARG A 136 7.55 -5.72 -8.64
N GLU A 137 8.60 -5.46 -7.88
CA GLU A 137 9.37 -6.48 -7.16
C GLU A 137 8.49 -7.24 -6.16
N MET A 138 7.69 -6.56 -5.33
CA MET A 138 6.77 -7.22 -4.42
C MET A 138 5.71 -8.05 -5.17
N CYS A 139 5.12 -7.51 -6.24
CA CYS A 139 4.14 -8.23 -7.05
C CYS A 139 4.73 -9.46 -7.74
N SER A 140 6.02 -9.48 -8.05
CA SER A 140 6.66 -10.61 -8.73
C SER A 140 6.63 -11.90 -7.91
N TRP A 141 6.67 -11.82 -6.59
CA TRP A 141 6.63 -12.97 -5.69
C TRP A 141 5.30 -13.09 -4.91
N VAL A 142 4.56 -11.99 -4.66
CA VAL A 142 3.21 -12.05 -4.08
C VAL A 142 2.18 -12.54 -5.09
N LYS A 143 2.32 -12.19 -6.37
CA LYS A 143 1.44 -12.56 -7.50
C LYS A 143 -0.05 -12.23 -7.24
N PRO A 144 -0.41 -10.96 -7.02
CA PRO A 144 -1.78 -10.59 -6.73
C PRO A 144 -2.72 -10.85 -7.92
N HIS A 145 -3.95 -11.25 -7.63
CA HIS A 145 -5.03 -11.43 -8.61
C HIS A 145 -5.80 -10.14 -8.83
N ILE A 146 -5.99 -9.36 -7.75
CA ILE A 146 -6.73 -8.10 -7.73
C ILE A 146 -5.82 -7.01 -7.20
N SER A 147 -5.80 -5.87 -7.88
CA SER A 147 -5.13 -4.66 -7.41
C SER A 147 -6.12 -3.57 -7.07
N VAL A 148 -5.82 -2.81 -6.01
CA VAL A 148 -6.60 -1.64 -5.57
C VAL A 148 -5.68 -0.43 -5.50
N ILE A 149 -6.03 0.67 -6.20
CA ILE A 149 -5.29 1.93 -6.13
C ILE A 149 -6.20 2.99 -5.52
N THR A 150 -5.89 3.41 -4.30
CA THR A 150 -6.77 4.28 -3.49
C THR A 150 -6.72 5.75 -3.88
N GLY A 151 -5.68 6.18 -4.59
CA GLY A 151 -5.54 7.53 -5.11
C GLY A 151 -4.08 7.97 -5.22
N ILE A 152 -3.86 9.02 -6.01
CA ILE A 152 -2.57 9.65 -6.27
C ILE A 152 -2.55 11.04 -5.63
N ALA A 153 -1.53 11.34 -4.86
CA ALA A 153 -1.33 12.64 -4.23
C ALA A 153 0.17 12.97 -4.17
N PRO A 154 0.55 14.24 -4.04
CA PRO A 154 1.94 14.71 -4.06
C PRO A 154 2.71 14.33 -2.78
N VAL A 155 2.75 13.03 -2.47
CA VAL A 155 3.56 12.48 -1.38
C VAL A 155 4.92 12.06 -1.91
N HIS A 156 5.98 12.25 -1.12
CA HIS A 156 7.37 11.90 -1.51
C HIS A 156 7.87 12.60 -2.78
N LEU A 157 7.39 13.81 -3.09
CA LEU A 157 7.79 14.58 -4.29
C LEU A 157 9.31 14.81 -4.39
N GLU A 158 10.02 14.95 -3.27
CA GLU A 158 11.48 15.06 -3.27
C GLU A 158 12.17 13.88 -3.97
N ARG A 159 11.60 12.69 -3.87
CA ARG A 159 12.11 11.46 -4.49
C ARG A 159 11.49 11.18 -5.85
N MET A 160 10.17 11.32 -5.95
CA MET A 160 9.41 10.97 -7.15
C MET A 160 9.41 12.06 -8.21
N LYS A 161 9.66 13.33 -7.80
CA LYS A 161 9.79 14.52 -8.64
C LYS A 161 8.50 15.03 -9.27
N SER A 162 7.54 14.18 -9.63
CA SER A 162 6.25 14.58 -10.22
C SER A 162 5.11 13.65 -9.81
N LEU A 163 3.86 14.07 -10.04
CA LEU A 163 2.66 13.26 -9.82
C LEU A 163 2.58 12.09 -10.81
N GLU A 164 3.02 12.30 -12.04
CA GLU A 164 3.09 11.28 -13.09
C GLU A 164 4.02 10.15 -12.66
N ASN A 165 5.19 10.47 -12.12
CA ASN A 165 6.11 9.47 -11.60
C ASN A 165 5.54 8.69 -10.40
N ILE A 166 4.72 9.35 -9.56
CA ILE A 166 4.00 8.67 -8.47
C ILE A 166 2.94 7.73 -9.03
N LEU A 167 2.20 8.18 -10.06
CA LEU A 167 1.23 7.35 -10.76
C LEU A 167 1.92 6.12 -11.39
N ASP A 168 2.99 6.33 -12.14
CA ASP A 168 3.74 5.25 -12.81
C ASP A 168 4.27 4.22 -11.80
N ALA A 169 4.90 4.67 -10.72
CA ALA A 169 5.42 3.77 -9.69
C ALA A 169 4.32 2.97 -8.98
N LYS A 170 3.12 3.56 -8.78
CA LYS A 170 1.99 2.84 -8.19
C LYS A 170 1.26 1.96 -9.19
N SER A 171 1.28 2.32 -10.47
CA SER A 171 0.70 1.53 -11.56
C SER A 171 1.43 0.19 -11.79
N GLU A 172 2.65 0.04 -11.28
CA GLU A 172 3.37 -1.25 -11.30
C GLU A 172 2.56 -2.40 -10.67
N ILE A 173 1.63 -2.10 -9.74
CA ILE A 173 0.75 -3.10 -9.12
C ILE A 173 -0.19 -3.76 -10.15
N VAL A 174 -0.46 -3.07 -11.25
CA VAL A 174 -1.39 -3.50 -12.30
C VAL A 174 -0.76 -4.50 -13.25
N ASP A 175 0.57 -4.50 -13.40
CA ASP A 175 1.28 -5.29 -14.42
C ASP A 175 0.92 -6.79 -14.38
N LEU A 176 0.77 -7.35 -13.19
CA LEU A 176 0.55 -8.79 -12.97
C LEU A 176 -0.88 -9.15 -12.53
N THR A 177 -1.80 -8.18 -12.42
CA THR A 177 -3.17 -8.42 -11.96
C THR A 177 -4.16 -8.52 -13.13
N GLY A 178 -5.19 -9.34 -12.99
CA GLY A 178 -6.30 -9.45 -13.96
C GLY A 178 -7.39 -8.40 -13.75
N THR A 179 -7.63 -8.02 -12.48
CA THR A 179 -8.66 -7.06 -12.09
C THR A 179 -8.04 -5.89 -11.35
N VAL A 180 -8.46 -4.68 -11.71
CA VAL A 180 -7.97 -3.41 -11.17
C VAL A 180 -9.14 -2.61 -10.63
N ILE A 181 -9.07 -2.22 -9.37
CA ILE A 181 -10.05 -1.38 -8.70
C ILE A 181 -9.40 -0.04 -8.42
N ILE A 182 -10.03 1.03 -8.85
CA ILE A 182 -9.49 2.38 -8.74
C ILE A 182 -10.44 3.35 -8.04
N ASN A 183 -9.86 4.38 -7.45
CA ASN A 183 -10.59 5.57 -7.09
C ASN A 183 -10.93 6.37 -8.35
N GLY A 184 -12.20 6.35 -8.76
CA GLY A 184 -12.72 7.04 -9.95
C GLY A 184 -12.86 8.56 -9.78
N ASP A 185 -12.65 9.10 -8.58
CA ASP A 185 -12.60 10.55 -8.33
C ASP A 185 -11.21 11.14 -8.57
N ASP A 186 -10.20 10.29 -8.82
CA ASP A 186 -8.85 10.70 -9.17
C ASP A 186 -8.69 10.73 -10.70
N GLU A 187 -8.62 11.92 -11.27
CA GLU A 187 -8.57 12.12 -12.72
C GLU A 187 -7.33 11.47 -13.37
N LEU A 188 -6.17 11.48 -12.68
CA LEU A 188 -4.96 10.85 -13.20
C LEU A 188 -5.15 9.33 -13.28
N LEU A 189 -5.70 8.71 -12.23
CA LEU A 189 -6.02 7.28 -12.23
C LEU A 189 -7.07 6.94 -13.26
N LEU A 190 -8.14 7.73 -13.38
CA LEU A 190 -9.21 7.48 -14.32
C LEU A 190 -8.72 7.53 -15.77
N ASN A 191 -7.84 8.49 -16.11
CA ASN A 191 -7.24 8.59 -17.44
C ASN A 191 -6.31 7.40 -17.72
N GLN A 192 -5.48 7.01 -16.75
CA GLN A 192 -4.59 5.86 -16.86
C GLN A 192 -5.37 4.55 -16.98
N ALA A 193 -6.47 4.40 -16.25
CA ALA A 193 -7.32 3.22 -16.25
C ALA A 193 -7.92 2.90 -17.62
N ARG A 194 -8.20 3.92 -18.43
CA ARG A 194 -8.68 3.74 -19.81
C ARG A 194 -7.70 2.95 -20.68
N LEU A 195 -6.41 3.03 -20.39
CA LEU A 195 -5.39 2.25 -21.10
C LEU A 195 -5.40 0.78 -20.66
N TRP A 196 -5.82 0.51 -19.41
CA TRP A 196 -5.87 -0.85 -18.88
C TRP A 196 -7.12 -1.63 -19.32
N THR A 197 -8.23 -0.95 -19.61
CA THR A 197 -9.51 -1.59 -19.99
C THR A 197 -9.43 -2.48 -21.23
N ALA A 198 -8.41 -2.29 -22.07
CA ALA A 198 -8.19 -3.15 -23.24
C ALA A 198 -7.74 -4.58 -22.89
N GLN A 199 -7.17 -4.80 -21.71
CA GLN A 199 -6.54 -6.06 -21.31
C GLN A 199 -6.98 -6.57 -19.94
N LYS A 200 -7.64 -5.74 -19.14
CA LYS A 200 -7.96 -6.01 -17.74
C LYS A 200 -9.38 -5.60 -17.41
N MET A 201 -9.96 -6.27 -16.43
CA MET A 201 -11.21 -5.81 -15.81
C MET A 201 -10.89 -4.61 -14.93
N VAL A 202 -11.48 -3.45 -15.21
CA VAL A 202 -11.32 -2.23 -14.43
C VAL A 202 -12.65 -1.87 -13.79
N ILE A 203 -12.65 -1.67 -12.47
CA ILE A 203 -13.82 -1.24 -11.68
C ILE A 203 -13.49 0.11 -11.08
N ASP A 204 -14.12 1.15 -11.55
CA ASP A 204 -14.01 2.50 -10.98
C ASP A 204 -15.02 2.68 -9.85
N CYS A 205 -14.51 3.17 -8.71
CA CYS A 205 -15.29 3.40 -7.51
C CYS A 205 -15.25 4.90 -7.17
N SER A 206 -16.39 5.51 -6.99
CA SER A 206 -16.49 6.96 -6.80
C SER A 206 -17.38 7.31 -5.60
N ILE A 207 -17.10 8.46 -5.01
CA ILE A 207 -17.92 9.10 -3.98
C ILE A 207 -18.55 10.42 -4.49
N THR A 208 -18.27 10.79 -5.75
CA THR A 208 -18.79 12.01 -6.37
C THR A 208 -19.57 11.73 -7.66
N SER A 209 -19.15 10.74 -8.45
CA SER A 209 -19.73 10.43 -9.76
C SER A 209 -20.74 9.28 -9.70
N LYS A 210 -22.00 9.55 -9.95
CA LYS A 210 -23.08 8.54 -10.07
C LYS A 210 -22.93 7.61 -11.28
N ASN A 211 -22.05 7.95 -12.22
CA ASN A 211 -21.83 7.16 -13.44
C ASN A 211 -20.72 6.10 -13.26
N ALA A 212 -20.04 6.08 -12.11
CA ALA A 212 -19.04 5.07 -11.81
C ALA A 212 -19.67 3.67 -11.69
N ALA A 213 -18.88 2.64 -11.91
CA ALA A 213 -19.32 1.25 -11.72
C ALA A 213 -19.81 1.02 -10.28
N VAL A 214 -19.12 1.60 -9.29
CA VAL A 214 -19.55 1.66 -7.90
C VAL A 214 -19.63 3.13 -7.47
N PHE A 215 -20.79 3.55 -6.97
CA PHE A 215 -20.97 4.87 -6.38
C PHE A 215 -21.47 4.72 -4.95
N VAL A 216 -20.87 5.47 -4.03
CA VAL A 216 -21.30 5.52 -2.63
C VAL A 216 -21.63 6.96 -2.27
N ASP A 217 -22.90 7.21 -2.00
CA ASP A 217 -23.40 8.49 -1.46
C ASP A 217 -23.32 8.48 0.07
N TYR A 218 -23.21 9.68 0.68
CA TYR A 218 -23.14 9.80 2.13
C TYR A 218 -24.03 10.94 2.62
N GLU A 219 -25.04 10.57 3.38
CA GLU A 219 -25.96 11.49 4.01
C GLU A 219 -26.36 10.97 5.40
N ASN A 220 -26.42 11.86 6.40
CA ASN A 220 -26.91 11.53 7.77
C ASN A 220 -26.24 10.30 8.41
N SER A 221 -24.93 10.16 8.27
CA SER A 221 -24.15 9.00 8.75
C SER A 221 -24.47 7.69 8.06
N ILE A 222 -25.15 7.72 6.91
CA ILE A 222 -25.51 6.55 6.11
C ILE A 222 -24.76 6.60 4.78
N HIS A 223 -24.11 5.50 4.41
CA HIS A 223 -23.54 5.28 3.09
C HIS A 223 -24.54 4.50 2.24
N SER A 224 -25.08 5.13 1.21
CA SER A 224 -25.97 4.50 0.22
C SER A 224 -25.13 4.00 -0.95
N ILE A 225 -25.19 2.71 -1.23
CA ILE A 225 -24.33 2.02 -2.20
C ILE A 225 -25.10 1.74 -3.47
N TYR A 226 -24.51 2.15 -4.59
CA TYR A 226 -25.05 1.97 -5.94
C TYR A 226 -24.05 1.22 -6.81
N ILE A 227 -24.52 0.27 -7.61
CA ILE A 227 -23.74 -0.46 -8.62
C ILE A 227 -24.40 -0.26 -9.96
N SER A 228 -23.66 0.28 -10.93
CA SER A 228 -24.17 0.62 -12.27
C SER A 228 -25.46 1.45 -12.19
N GLY A 229 -25.50 2.41 -11.28
CA GLY A 229 -26.62 3.32 -11.05
C GLY A 229 -27.82 2.74 -10.28
N LYS A 230 -27.80 1.45 -9.92
CA LYS A 230 -28.87 0.82 -9.14
C LYS A 230 -28.53 0.83 -7.65
N PHE A 231 -29.45 1.26 -6.81
CA PHE A 231 -29.32 1.15 -5.35
C PHE A 231 -29.28 -0.33 -4.93
N ILE A 232 -28.31 -0.67 -4.11
CA ILE A 232 -28.09 -2.04 -3.61
C ILE A 232 -28.46 -2.13 -2.12
N THR A 233 -27.84 -1.28 -1.28
CA THR A 233 -28.01 -1.31 0.17
C THR A 233 -27.46 -0.03 0.79
N SER A 234 -27.63 0.11 2.10
CA SER A 234 -27.02 1.18 2.87
C SER A 234 -26.40 0.66 4.17
N VAL A 235 -25.32 1.31 4.61
CA VAL A 235 -24.61 0.99 5.86
C VAL A 235 -24.35 2.24 6.67
N GLU A 236 -24.45 2.17 7.98
CA GLU A 236 -24.05 3.26 8.86
C GLU A 236 -22.54 3.34 9.00
N GLY A 237 -22.02 4.56 9.05
CA GLY A 237 -20.58 4.74 9.27
C GLY A 237 -20.14 6.20 9.23
N SER A 238 -18.88 6.43 9.54
CA SER A 238 -18.24 7.75 9.46
C SER A 238 -17.93 8.11 8.02
N LYS A 239 -18.10 9.39 7.64
CA LYS A 239 -17.78 9.94 6.32
C LYS A 239 -16.37 9.58 5.84
N ILE A 240 -15.41 9.48 6.74
CA ILE A 240 -14.01 9.15 6.42
C ILE A 240 -13.85 7.77 5.76
N LEU A 241 -14.82 6.86 5.95
CA LEU A 241 -14.82 5.53 5.37
C LEU A 241 -15.45 5.45 3.96
N GLN A 242 -16.05 6.52 3.47
CA GLN A 242 -16.85 6.52 2.24
C GLN A 242 -16.08 5.94 1.04
N LEU A 243 -14.87 6.43 0.77
CA LEU A 243 -14.02 5.91 -0.29
C LEU A 243 -13.60 4.45 -0.04
N SER A 244 -13.24 4.11 1.20
CA SER A 244 -12.86 2.74 1.54
C SER A 244 -14.00 1.76 1.37
N ILE A 245 -15.24 2.17 1.66
CA ILE A 245 -16.46 1.39 1.40
C ILE A 245 -16.65 1.20 -0.10
N ALA A 246 -16.53 2.26 -0.91
CA ALA A 246 -16.67 2.17 -2.36
C ALA A 246 -15.66 1.19 -2.96
N LEU A 247 -14.38 1.29 -2.58
CA LEU A 247 -13.33 0.38 -3.03
C LEU A 247 -13.56 -1.06 -2.52
N THR A 248 -14.09 -1.23 -1.29
CA THR A 248 -14.46 -2.55 -0.76
C THR A 248 -15.53 -3.20 -1.59
N VAL A 249 -16.58 -2.46 -1.97
CA VAL A 249 -17.65 -2.97 -2.86
C VAL A 249 -17.06 -3.41 -4.21
N GLY A 250 -16.13 -2.64 -4.77
CA GLY A 250 -15.39 -3.03 -5.99
C GLY A 250 -14.65 -4.37 -5.81
N VAL A 251 -14.00 -4.58 -4.65
CA VAL A 251 -13.34 -5.86 -4.33
C VAL A 251 -14.36 -7.01 -4.21
N LEU A 252 -15.51 -6.77 -3.56
CA LEU A 252 -16.56 -7.79 -3.45
C LEU A 252 -17.12 -8.20 -4.81
N ILE A 253 -17.28 -7.24 -5.73
CA ILE A 253 -17.67 -7.52 -7.14
C ILE A 253 -16.61 -8.40 -7.81
N ALA A 254 -15.33 -8.04 -7.68
CA ALA A 254 -14.22 -8.79 -8.28
C ALA A 254 -14.06 -10.23 -7.72
N LEU A 255 -14.47 -10.44 -6.47
CA LEU A 255 -14.49 -11.74 -5.80
C LEU A 255 -15.81 -12.52 -6.02
N GLU A 256 -16.77 -11.94 -6.73
CA GLU A 256 -18.13 -12.50 -6.93
C GLU A 256 -18.86 -12.82 -5.60
N MET A 257 -18.61 -12.02 -4.56
CA MET A 257 -19.18 -12.20 -3.22
C MET A 257 -20.52 -11.47 -3.07
N ASP A 258 -21.42 -12.00 -2.24
CA ASP A 258 -22.71 -11.37 -1.94
C ASP A 258 -22.53 -10.11 -1.09
N ILE A 259 -22.68 -8.96 -1.74
CA ILE A 259 -22.47 -7.63 -1.16
C ILE A 259 -23.47 -7.34 -0.03
N ILE A 260 -24.75 -7.66 -0.24
CA ILE A 260 -25.81 -7.38 0.73
C ILE A 260 -25.54 -8.14 2.03
N CYS A 261 -25.31 -9.43 1.91
CA CYS A 261 -25.09 -10.29 3.07
C CYS A 261 -23.84 -9.89 3.88
N LEU A 262 -22.76 -9.49 3.22
CA LEU A 262 -21.50 -9.12 3.87
C LEU A 262 -21.57 -7.74 4.57
N LEU A 263 -22.21 -6.77 3.98
CA LEU A 263 -22.29 -5.42 4.55
C LEU A 263 -23.25 -5.35 5.75
N TYR A 264 -24.34 -6.12 5.76
CA TYR A 264 -25.26 -6.18 6.90
C TYR A 264 -24.69 -6.93 8.12
N THR A 265 -23.79 -7.88 7.90
CA THR A 265 -23.19 -8.67 8.99
C THR A 265 -21.92 -8.05 9.57
N SER A 266 -21.38 -7.00 8.95
CA SER A 266 -20.20 -6.30 9.46
C SER A 266 -20.52 -5.57 10.76
N PRO A 267 -19.76 -5.81 11.86
CA PRO A 267 -19.97 -5.08 13.11
C PRO A 267 -19.75 -3.57 12.89
N SER A 268 -20.67 -2.77 13.40
CA SER A 268 -20.59 -1.31 13.34
C SER A 268 -19.25 -0.82 13.92
N PRO A 269 -18.63 0.24 13.37
CA PRO A 269 -17.43 0.85 13.94
C PRO A 269 -17.61 1.28 15.41
N ARG A 270 -18.84 1.42 15.92
CA ARG A 270 -19.17 1.74 17.32
C ARG A 270 -18.87 0.60 18.29
N ASP A 271 -18.78 -0.65 17.85
CA ASP A 271 -18.61 -1.81 18.72
C ASP A 271 -17.15 -2.07 19.14
N ARG A 272 -16.22 -1.23 18.71
CA ARG A 272 -14.77 -1.39 18.99
C ARG A 272 -14.22 -0.50 20.12
N VAL A 273 -15.06 0.25 20.83
CA VAL A 273 -14.65 1.02 22.02
C VAL A 273 -15.08 0.26 23.25
N ARG A 274 -14.34 -0.78 23.58
CA ARG A 274 -14.23 -1.35 24.93
C ARG A 274 -12.84 -1.89 25.17
#